data_667ecb47ed13fd01cf21f9b8f97eae96
#
_entry.id   667ecb47ed13fd01cf21f9b8f97eae96
#
_cell.length_a   1.000
_cell.length_b   1.000
_cell.length_c   1.000
_cell.angle_alpha   90.00
_cell.angle_beta   90.00
_cell.angle_gamma   90.00
#
_symmetry.space_group_name_H-M   'P 1'
#
loop_
_entity.id
_entity.type
_entity.pdbx_description
1 polymer ?
#
loop_
_entity_poly.entity_id
_entity_poly.type
_entity_poly.pdbx_seq_one_letter_code
_entity_poly.pdbx_strand_id
1 'polypeptide(L)'
;FDLEKGIDDLKATIAYARGMDGANGKVGSVGFCLGGKLAYLLATRADADANVGYYGVGIEDLLGEAGNISKPLVLHIAEEDGFVPKEAQAKVNEGLAGNGHATVYNYPGMDHAFARIGGKPYDEANAALANGRTAEVFKAALA
;
A
#
# COMPACT_ATOMS: atom_id res chain seq x y z
N PHE A 1 2.55 19.20 -0.10
CA PHE A 1 3.48 18.06 -0.02
C PHE A 1 4.21 17.87 -1.34
N ASP A 2 5.53 17.87 -1.29
CA ASP A 2 6.38 17.64 -2.46
C ASP A 2 6.54 16.12 -2.65
N LEU A 3 5.84 15.55 -3.63
CA LEU A 3 5.80 14.13 -3.87
C LEU A 3 7.17 13.56 -4.26
N GLU A 4 7.88 14.21 -5.16
CA GLU A 4 9.18 13.75 -5.64
C GLU A 4 10.21 13.73 -4.51
N LYS A 5 10.28 14.80 -3.73
CA LYS A 5 11.15 14.86 -2.57
C LYS A 5 10.74 13.81 -1.52
N GLY A 6 9.46 13.63 -1.30
CA GLY A 6 8.96 12.60 -0.37
C GLY A 6 9.39 11.19 -0.77
N ILE A 7 9.31 10.86 -2.05
CA ILE A 7 9.78 9.55 -2.54
C ILE A 7 11.30 9.41 -2.39
N ASP A 8 12.07 10.46 -2.67
CA ASP A 8 13.52 10.43 -2.47
C ASP A 8 13.90 10.22 -1.01
N ASP A 9 13.20 10.90 -0.09
CA ASP A 9 13.41 10.72 1.35
C ASP A 9 13.06 9.29 1.79
N LEU A 10 11.99 8.70 1.25
CA LEU A 10 11.60 7.32 1.54
C LEU A 10 12.60 6.31 0.97
N LYS A 11 13.15 6.54 -0.22
CA LYS A 11 14.23 5.70 -0.78
C LYS A 11 15.46 5.71 0.14
N ALA A 12 15.84 6.88 0.64
CA ALA A 12 16.94 7.02 1.58
C ALA A 12 16.63 6.27 2.90
N THR A 13 15.39 6.34 3.36
CA THR A 13 14.93 5.63 4.56
C THR A 13 15.01 4.12 4.38
N ILE A 14 14.60 3.58 3.23
CA ILE A 14 14.71 2.16 2.90
C ILE A 14 16.18 1.73 2.93
N ALA A 15 17.05 2.49 2.29
CA ALA A 15 18.48 2.19 2.28
C ALA A 15 19.09 2.18 3.68
N TYR A 16 18.72 3.16 4.51
CA TYR A 16 19.15 3.24 5.91
C TYR A 16 18.66 2.03 6.72
N ALA A 17 17.36 1.71 6.62
CA ALA A 17 16.76 0.59 7.35
C ALA A 17 17.40 -0.74 6.97
N ARG A 18 17.77 -0.92 5.70
CA ARG A 18 18.40 -2.13 5.19
C ARG A 18 19.75 -2.42 5.83
N GLY A 19 20.48 -1.37 6.20
CA GLY A 19 21.81 -1.46 6.82
C GLY A 19 21.84 -1.29 8.33
N MET A 20 20.70 -1.21 9.01
CA MET A 20 20.66 -1.05 10.47
C MET A 20 21.19 -2.27 11.21
N ASP A 21 21.81 -2.05 12.35
CA ASP A 21 22.25 -3.14 13.23
C ASP A 21 21.04 -3.99 13.66
N GLY A 22 21.17 -5.30 13.50
CA GLY A 22 20.08 -6.23 13.81
C GLY A 22 19.08 -6.45 12.69
N ALA A 23 19.17 -5.69 11.60
CA ALA A 23 18.34 -5.92 10.40
C ALA A 23 18.87 -7.12 9.60
N ASN A 24 17.96 -7.82 8.93
CA ASN A 24 18.33 -8.91 8.03
C ASN A 24 18.55 -8.45 6.58
N GLY A 25 18.56 -7.14 6.32
CA GLY A 25 18.73 -6.56 5.00
C GLY A 25 17.45 -6.43 4.19
N LYS A 26 16.31 -6.89 4.69
CA LYS A 26 15.02 -6.79 4.02
C LYS A 26 14.17 -5.69 4.63
N VAL A 27 13.44 -4.95 3.79
CA VAL A 27 12.62 -3.79 4.21
C VAL A 27 11.27 -3.85 3.52
N GLY A 28 10.22 -3.72 4.31
CA GLY A 28 8.85 -3.53 3.82
C GLY A 28 8.35 -2.13 4.12
N SER A 29 7.39 -1.66 3.35
CA SER A 29 6.69 -0.42 3.61
C SER A 29 5.20 -0.66 3.84
N VAL A 30 4.61 0.11 4.74
CA VAL A 30 3.16 0.17 4.93
C VAL A 30 2.75 1.64 5.03
N GLY A 31 1.69 2.01 4.35
CA GLY A 31 1.19 3.38 4.37
C GLY A 31 -0.32 3.45 4.36
N PHE A 32 -0.84 4.53 4.92
CA PHE A 32 -2.28 4.77 5.09
C PHE A 32 -2.66 6.10 4.46
N CYS A 33 -3.80 6.21 3.83
CA CYS A 33 -4.26 7.44 3.16
C CYS A 33 -3.26 7.90 2.09
N LEU A 34 -2.67 9.09 2.25
CA LEU A 34 -1.55 9.54 1.42
C LEU A 34 -0.40 8.51 1.44
N GLY A 35 -0.13 7.93 2.62
CA GLY A 35 0.87 6.88 2.76
C GLY A 35 0.57 5.63 1.94
N GLY A 36 -0.70 5.31 1.68
CA GLY A 36 -1.09 4.23 0.78
C GLY A 36 -0.68 4.52 -0.67
N LYS A 37 -0.83 5.75 -1.12
CA LYS A 37 -0.31 6.20 -2.41
C LYS A 37 1.22 6.11 -2.45
N LEU A 38 1.88 6.53 -1.37
CA LEU A 38 3.35 6.47 -1.28
C LEU A 38 3.86 5.03 -1.31
N ALA A 39 3.18 4.09 -0.64
CA ALA A 39 3.53 2.67 -0.70
C ALA A 39 3.42 2.12 -2.13
N TYR A 40 2.39 2.51 -2.87
CA TYR A 40 2.27 2.18 -4.30
C TYR A 40 3.46 2.72 -5.10
N LEU A 41 3.81 4.00 -4.87
CA LEU A 41 4.94 4.62 -5.57
C LEU A 41 6.29 4.02 -5.18
N LEU A 42 6.44 3.55 -3.96
CA LEU A 42 7.63 2.78 -3.58
C LEU A 42 7.70 1.45 -4.34
N ALA A 43 6.57 0.80 -4.57
CA ALA A 43 6.53 -0.42 -5.38
C ALA A 43 6.93 -0.17 -6.84
N THR A 44 6.57 0.99 -7.40
CA THR A 44 6.88 1.33 -8.80
C THR A 44 8.24 2.00 -9.00
N ARG A 45 8.80 2.64 -7.97
CA ARG A 45 9.98 3.51 -8.10
C ARG A 45 11.14 3.18 -7.17
N ALA A 46 10.97 2.24 -6.24
CA ALA A 46 12.00 1.90 -5.26
C ALA A 46 12.18 0.37 -5.19
N ASP A 47 13.00 -0.08 -4.24
CA ASP A 47 13.41 -1.48 -4.15
C ASP A 47 13.05 -2.16 -2.83
N ALA A 48 12.08 -1.65 -2.07
CA ALA A 48 11.59 -2.33 -0.88
C ALA A 48 11.11 -3.75 -1.23
N ASP A 49 11.29 -4.69 -0.31
CA ASP A 49 10.99 -6.10 -0.54
C ASP A 49 9.50 -6.43 -0.56
N ALA A 50 8.69 -5.58 0.06
CA ALA A 50 7.23 -5.63 -0.02
C ALA A 50 6.65 -4.26 0.30
N ASN A 51 5.48 -3.94 -0.27
CA ASN A 51 4.80 -2.66 -0.03
C ASN A 51 3.31 -2.90 0.18
N VAL A 52 2.73 -2.25 1.19
CA VAL A 52 1.31 -2.36 1.51
C VAL A 52 0.69 -0.98 1.63
N GLY A 53 -0.38 -0.74 0.90
CA GLY A 53 -1.14 0.51 0.96
C GLY A 53 -2.57 0.29 1.46
N TYR A 54 -2.99 1.08 2.43
CA TYR A 54 -4.36 1.10 2.95
C TYR A 54 -5.06 2.35 2.45
N TYR A 55 -6.24 2.16 1.84
CA TYR A 55 -7.11 3.24 1.35
C TYR A 55 -6.33 4.41 0.73
N GLY A 56 -5.40 4.10 -0.17
CA GLY A 56 -4.58 5.10 -0.87
C GLY A 56 -5.40 5.97 -1.81
N VAL A 57 -5.05 7.26 -1.87
CA VAL A 57 -5.76 8.26 -2.67
C VAL A 57 -4.92 8.64 -3.88
N GLY A 58 -5.53 8.65 -5.07
CA GLY A 58 -4.86 9.12 -6.30
C GLY A 58 -4.02 8.07 -7.02
N ILE A 59 -4.12 6.80 -6.66
CA ILE A 59 -3.39 5.71 -7.33
C ILE A 59 -3.86 5.53 -8.78
N GLU A 60 -5.13 5.79 -9.05
CA GLU A 60 -5.74 5.67 -10.38
C GLU A 60 -5.04 6.52 -11.45
N ASP A 61 -4.40 7.60 -11.05
CA ASP A 61 -3.67 8.48 -11.98
C ASP A 61 -2.23 8.02 -12.23
N LEU A 62 -1.78 6.97 -11.55
CA LEU A 62 -0.39 6.50 -11.56
C LEU A 62 -0.25 5.08 -12.11
N LEU A 63 -1.30 4.51 -12.68
CA LEU A 63 -1.31 3.13 -13.19
C LEU A 63 -0.40 2.92 -14.40
N GLY A 64 -0.03 4.00 -15.09
CA GLY A 64 0.92 3.93 -16.22
C GLY A 64 2.30 3.38 -15.83
N GLU A 65 2.68 3.46 -14.55
CA GLU A 65 3.95 2.95 -14.07
C GLU A 65 3.85 1.57 -13.37
N ALA A 66 2.67 0.94 -13.39
CA ALA A 66 2.46 -0.35 -12.73
C ALA A 66 3.36 -1.47 -13.27
N GLY A 67 3.79 -1.37 -14.52
CA GLY A 67 4.73 -2.34 -15.13
C GLY A 67 6.10 -2.39 -14.45
N ASN A 68 6.45 -1.38 -13.66
CA ASN A 68 7.70 -1.34 -12.91
C ASN A 68 7.66 -2.16 -11.61
N ILE A 69 6.49 -2.63 -11.18
CA ILE A 69 6.34 -3.40 -9.94
C ILE A 69 7.02 -4.76 -10.12
N SER A 70 8.00 -5.06 -9.26
CA SER A 70 8.75 -6.32 -9.29
C SER A 70 8.77 -7.05 -7.95
N LYS A 71 8.20 -6.45 -6.91
CA LYS A 71 8.10 -7.00 -5.55
C LYS A 71 6.64 -7.01 -5.11
N PRO A 72 6.27 -7.84 -4.12
CA PRO A 72 4.88 -7.89 -3.65
C PRO A 72 4.33 -6.51 -3.27
N LEU A 73 3.17 -6.20 -3.84
CA LEU A 73 2.35 -5.04 -3.50
C LEU A 73 0.97 -5.53 -3.06
N VAL A 74 0.52 -5.07 -1.92
CA VAL A 74 -0.87 -5.28 -1.47
C VAL A 74 -1.55 -3.94 -1.30
N LEU A 75 -2.74 -3.81 -1.87
CA LEU A 75 -3.59 -2.65 -1.68
C LEU A 75 -4.90 -3.08 -1.00
N HIS A 76 -5.26 -2.37 0.07
CA HIS A 76 -6.54 -2.53 0.74
C HIS A 76 -7.43 -1.34 0.36
N ILE A 77 -8.52 -1.60 -0.36
CA ILE A 77 -9.46 -0.60 -0.84
C ILE A 77 -10.73 -0.63 0.00
N ALA A 78 -11.10 0.50 0.60
CA ALA A 78 -12.39 0.70 1.25
C ALA A 78 -13.42 1.01 0.15
N GLU A 79 -14.44 0.17 -0.01
CA GLU A 79 -15.38 0.34 -1.13
C GLU A 79 -16.31 1.55 -0.98
N GLU A 80 -16.56 2.00 0.25
CA GLU A 80 -17.37 3.20 0.53
C GLU A 80 -16.51 4.41 0.89
N ASP A 81 -15.28 4.46 0.38
CA ASP A 81 -14.32 5.53 0.66
C ASP A 81 -14.80 6.86 0.05
N GLY A 82 -15.06 7.85 0.91
CA GLY A 82 -15.49 9.17 0.49
C GLY A 82 -14.44 9.99 -0.27
N PHE A 83 -13.16 9.57 -0.22
CA PHE A 83 -12.06 10.23 -0.94
C PHE A 83 -11.68 9.53 -2.23
N VAL A 84 -12.16 8.31 -2.47
CA VAL A 84 -11.83 7.52 -3.65
C VAL A 84 -13.13 7.07 -4.33
N PRO A 85 -13.56 7.76 -5.40
CA PRO A 85 -14.79 7.40 -6.12
C PRO A 85 -14.76 5.98 -6.66
N LYS A 86 -15.94 5.38 -6.84
CA LYS A 86 -16.08 4.02 -7.40
C LYS A 86 -15.35 3.86 -8.74
N GLU A 87 -15.37 4.90 -9.58
CA GLU A 87 -14.66 4.88 -10.86
C GLU A 87 -13.14 4.77 -10.69
N ALA A 88 -12.58 5.49 -9.70
CA ALA A 88 -11.18 5.40 -9.38
C ALA A 88 -10.81 4.01 -8.84
N GLN A 89 -11.64 3.45 -7.97
CA GLN A 89 -11.47 2.08 -7.45
C GLN A 89 -11.48 1.05 -8.59
N ALA A 90 -12.40 1.19 -9.53
CA ALA A 90 -12.48 0.31 -10.71
C ALA A 90 -11.22 0.39 -11.56
N LYS A 91 -10.69 1.59 -11.79
CA LYS A 91 -9.44 1.78 -12.54
C LYS A 91 -8.26 1.08 -11.86
N VAL A 92 -8.14 1.20 -10.55
CA VAL A 92 -7.06 0.53 -9.79
C VAL A 92 -7.21 -0.99 -9.90
N ASN A 93 -8.40 -1.52 -9.69
CA ASN A 93 -8.66 -2.96 -9.81
C ASN A 93 -8.33 -3.48 -11.21
N GLU A 94 -8.78 -2.80 -12.26
CA GLU A 94 -8.52 -3.18 -13.64
C GLU A 94 -7.04 -3.04 -14.00
N GLY A 95 -6.42 -1.94 -13.60
CA GLY A 95 -5.02 -1.65 -13.92
C GLY A 95 -4.02 -2.61 -13.28
N LEU A 96 -4.39 -3.23 -12.16
CA LEU A 96 -3.52 -4.17 -11.44
C LEU A 96 -3.95 -5.63 -11.57
N ALA A 97 -5.10 -5.94 -12.16
CA ALA A 97 -5.65 -7.30 -12.23
C ALA A 97 -4.71 -8.29 -12.92
N GLY A 98 -3.97 -7.87 -13.94
CA GLY A 98 -3.02 -8.70 -14.67
C GLY A 98 -1.59 -8.70 -14.12
N ASN A 99 -1.34 -7.97 -13.02
CA ASN A 99 0.00 -7.85 -12.45
C ASN A 99 0.24 -8.94 -11.42
N GLY A 100 1.16 -9.86 -11.70
CA GLY A 100 1.45 -11.02 -10.83
C GLY A 100 2.07 -10.65 -9.47
N HIS A 101 2.56 -9.42 -9.30
CA HIS A 101 3.12 -8.94 -8.04
C HIS A 101 2.13 -8.17 -7.18
N ALA A 102 1.01 -7.71 -7.76
CA ALA A 102 0.03 -6.88 -7.08
C ALA A 102 -1.20 -7.70 -6.67
N THR A 103 -1.64 -7.51 -5.44
CA THR A 103 -2.89 -8.08 -4.92
C THR A 103 -3.74 -6.93 -4.39
N VAL A 104 -4.97 -6.83 -4.85
CA VAL A 104 -5.92 -5.80 -4.42
C VAL A 104 -7.06 -6.49 -3.66
N TYR A 105 -7.24 -6.08 -2.41
CA TYR A 105 -8.37 -6.53 -1.58
C TYR A 105 -9.38 -5.40 -1.46
N ASN A 106 -10.63 -5.69 -1.75
CA ASN A 106 -11.74 -4.74 -1.63
C ASN A 106 -12.58 -5.07 -0.40
N TYR A 107 -12.95 -4.06 0.39
CA TYR A 107 -13.66 -4.23 1.65
C TYR A 107 -15.06 -3.59 1.54
N PRO A 108 -16.09 -4.41 1.26
CA PRO A 108 -17.46 -3.92 1.14
C PRO A 108 -17.94 -3.23 2.41
N GLY A 109 -18.64 -2.11 2.25
CA GLY A 109 -19.22 -1.36 3.35
C GLY A 109 -18.23 -0.52 4.16
N MET A 110 -16.93 -0.60 3.86
CA MET A 110 -15.89 0.12 4.61
C MET A 110 -15.64 1.51 4.02
N ASP A 111 -15.49 2.47 4.91
CA ASP A 111 -15.11 3.85 4.56
C ASP A 111 -13.59 4.05 4.76
N HIS A 112 -13.12 5.19 4.30
CA HIS A 112 -11.73 5.63 4.48
C HIS A 112 -11.30 5.53 5.94
N ALA A 113 -10.09 5.02 6.19
CA ALA A 113 -9.54 4.84 7.53
C ALA A 113 -10.26 3.78 8.40
N PHE A 114 -10.89 2.75 7.79
CA PHE A 114 -11.58 1.70 8.55
C PHE A 114 -10.65 0.90 9.49
N ALA A 115 -9.35 0.89 9.25
CA ALA A 115 -8.37 0.21 10.09
C ALA A 115 -7.75 1.11 11.18
N ARG A 116 -8.18 2.36 11.27
CA ARG A 116 -7.67 3.31 12.26
C ARG A 116 -8.38 3.15 13.60
N ILE A 117 -7.68 2.58 14.58
CA ILE A 117 -8.20 2.40 15.95
C ILE A 117 -8.59 3.75 16.54
N GLY A 118 -9.82 3.83 17.10
CA GLY A 118 -10.36 5.04 17.70
C GLY A 118 -10.95 6.04 16.70
N GLY A 119 -10.85 5.76 15.39
CA GLY A 119 -11.51 6.56 14.36
C GLY A 119 -12.98 6.21 14.20
N LYS A 120 -13.80 7.16 13.70
CA LYS A 120 -15.22 6.92 13.41
C LYS A 120 -15.46 5.76 12.44
N PRO A 121 -14.69 5.62 11.33
CA PRO A 121 -14.88 4.53 10.38
C PRO A 121 -14.33 3.19 10.83
N TYR A 122 -13.71 3.10 12.00
CA TYR A 122 -13.06 1.87 12.46
C TYR A 122 -14.03 0.70 12.51
N ASP A 123 -13.64 -0.39 11.86
CA ASP A 123 -14.34 -1.68 11.90
C ASP A 123 -13.36 -2.76 12.35
N GLU A 124 -13.59 -3.31 13.54
CA GLU A 124 -12.66 -4.26 14.15
C GLU A 124 -12.43 -5.50 13.28
N ALA A 125 -13.49 -6.08 12.73
CA ALA A 125 -13.39 -7.30 11.93
C ALA A 125 -12.63 -7.08 10.62
N ASN A 126 -12.95 -6.02 9.89
CA ASN A 126 -12.26 -5.72 8.64
C ASN A 126 -10.84 -5.21 8.86
N ALA A 127 -10.59 -4.46 9.94
CA ALA A 127 -9.25 -4.07 10.34
C ALA A 127 -8.38 -5.31 10.63
N ALA A 128 -8.90 -6.26 11.41
CA ALA A 128 -8.20 -7.51 11.71
C ALA A 128 -7.92 -8.33 10.44
N LEU A 129 -8.88 -8.40 9.52
CA LEU A 129 -8.71 -9.09 8.25
C LEU A 129 -7.62 -8.44 7.38
N ALA A 130 -7.66 -7.11 7.22
CA ALA A 130 -6.66 -6.39 6.45
C ALA A 130 -5.26 -6.50 7.08
N ASN A 131 -5.17 -6.33 8.40
CA ASN A 131 -3.90 -6.43 9.12
C ASN A 131 -3.33 -7.85 9.07
N GLY A 132 -4.16 -8.88 9.10
CA GLY A 132 -3.74 -10.26 8.93
C GLY A 132 -3.13 -10.52 7.55
N ARG A 133 -3.76 -10.01 6.50
CA ARG A 133 -3.25 -10.09 5.13
C ARG A 133 -1.92 -9.35 4.97
N THR A 134 -1.79 -8.20 5.60
CA THR A 134 -0.53 -7.44 5.63
C THR A 134 0.57 -8.23 6.34
N ALA A 135 0.26 -8.82 7.49
CA ALA A 135 1.23 -9.63 8.24
C ALA A 135 1.71 -10.84 7.43
N GLU A 136 0.83 -11.48 6.67
CA GLU A 136 1.19 -12.63 5.82
C GLU A 136 2.18 -12.25 4.72
N VAL A 137 1.95 -11.13 4.01
CA VAL A 137 2.87 -10.70 2.95
C VAL A 137 4.22 -10.32 3.53
N PHE A 138 4.26 -9.65 4.68
CA PHE A 138 5.53 -9.31 5.33
C PHE A 138 6.27 -10.54 5.84
N LYS A 139 5.58 -11.51 6.41
CA LYS A 139 6.20 -12.78 6.81
C LYS A 139 6.88 -13.48 5.65
N ALA A 140 6.21 -13.55 4.50
CA ALA A 140 6.75 -14.21 3.33
C ALA A 140 7.92 -13.44 2.70
N ALA A 141 7.83 -12.11 2.62
CA ALA A 141 8.80 -11.29 1.91
C ALA A 141 10.00 -10.86 2.77
N LEU A 142 9.84 -10.72 4.08
CA LEU A 142 10.85 -10.15 4.98
C LEU A 142 11.55 -11.19 5.88
N ALA A 143 11.16 -12.44 5.76
CA ALA A 143 11.80 -13.53 6.53
C ALA A 143 13.28 -13.75 6.14
#